data_874b0c9da49013d1648ec9658a0a562f
#
_entry.id   874b0c9da49013d1648ec9658a0a562f
#
_cell.length_a   1.000
_cell.length_b   1.000
_cell.length_c   1.000
_cell.angle_alpha   90.00
_cell.angle_beta   90.00
_cell.angle_gamma   90.00
#
_symmetry.space_group_name_H-M   'P 1'
#
loop_
_entity.id
_entity.type
_entity.pdbx_description
1 polymer ?
#
loop_
_entity_poly.entity_id
_entity_poly.type
_entity_poly.pdbx_seq_one_letter_code
_entity_poly.pdbx_strand_id
1 'polypeptide(L)'
;MVLKVFSIITIISLTFAGESRSDDLAYQLVLEKINKKVVPTSYIDEIFNNPSIEKHLEIPERFAKPYEKKSWEQYKKLFIKESRIVAGVKFYSENKDLVFQVSKKYDVDPFIILSIAGIESNYGRHYKGFTVFNSLYTQIHEMPKRAKWASNELASYLEYCYKDNVDPQSIEGSYAGAFGFGQFIPSSFNRYSVDFDDDGVRRPHDWPDVLGSIANYLV
;
A
#
# COMPACT_ATOMS: atom_id res chain seq x y z
N MET A 1 -40.68 -59.58 13.27
CA MET A 1 -41.23 -58.31 12.74
C MET A 1 -40.31 -57.21 13.24
N VAL A 2 -39.35 -56.81 12.42
CA VAL A 2 -38.29 -55.81 12.80
C VAL A 2 -38.68 -54.45 12.25
N LEU A 3 -38.95 -53.53 13.17
CA LEU A 3 -39.28 -52.13 12.83
C LEU A 3 -38.00 -51.38 12.48
N LYS A 4 -37.86 -50.94 11.19
CA LYS A 4 -36.79 -50.03 10.77
C LYS A 4 -37.21 -48.61 11.08
N VAL A 5 -36.51 -47.97 12.01
CA VAL A 5 -36.64 -46.56 12.30
C VAL A 5 -35.75 -45.80 11.28
N PHE A 6 -36.37 -45.06 10.37
CA PHE A 6 -35.65 -44.13 9.48
C PHE A 6 -35.45 -42.81 10.23
N SER A 7 -34.19 -42.49 10.57
CA SER A 7 -33.81 -41.20 11.11
C SER A 7 -33.62 -40.23 9.97
N ILE A 8 -34.49 -39.23 9.84
CA ILE A 8 -34.37 -38.15 8.88
C ILE A 8 -33.41 -37.12 9.51
N ILE A 9 -32.18 -37.07 8.97
CA ILE A 9 -31.22 -36.01 9.32
C ILE A 9 -31.58 -34.80 8.43
N THR A 10 -32.22 -33.81 9.04
CA THR A 10 -32.45 -32.50 8.41
C THR A 10 -31.14 -31.72 8.44
N ILE A 11 -30.44 -31.63 7.33
CA ILE A 11 -29.28 -30.73 7.16
C ILE A 11 -29.82 -29.31 7.03
N ILE A 12 -29.73 -28.55 8.12
CA ILE A 12 -29.95 -27.10 8.08
C ILE A 12 -28.67 -26.49 7.48
N SER A 13 -28.70 -26.20 6.19
CA SER A 13 -27.71 -25.34 5.57
C SER A 13 -27.93 -23.92 6.06
N LEU A 14 -27.10 -23.45 7.03
CA LEU A 14 -26.99 -22.05 7.32
C LEU A 14 -26.33 -21.37 6.09
N THR A 15 -27.15 -20.78 5.25
CA THR A 15 -26.69 -19.79 4.28
C THR A 15 -26.32 -18.55 5.09
N PHE A 16 -25.03 -18.35 5.34
CA PHE A 16 -24.54 -17.01 5.66
C PHE A 16 -24.88 -16.15 4.45
N ALA A 17 -25.90 -15.31 4.57
CA ALA A 17 -26.10 -14.21 3.66
C ALA A 17 -24.93 -13.24 3.90
N GLY A 18 -23.85 -13.37 3.13
CA GLY A 18 -22.83 -12.34 3.05
C GLY A 18 -23.52 -11.03 2.64
N GLU A 19 -23.18 -9.92 3.29
CA GLU A 19 -23.64 -8.61 2.88
C GLU A 19 -23.44 -8.47 1.36
N SER A 20 -24.49 -8.00 0.69
CA SER A 20 -24.42 -7.79 -0.75
C SER A 20 -23.29 -6.78 -1.02
N ARG A 21 -22.36 -7.10 -1.95
CA ARG A 21 -21.28 -6.20 -2.36
C ARG A 21 -21.80 -4.79 -2.68
N SER A 22 -23.02 -4.68 -3.21
CA SER A 22 -23.67 -3.39 -3.50
C SER A 22 -23.88 -2.54 -2.25
N ASP A 23 -23.90 -3.13 -1.05
CA ASP A 23 -24.12 -2.44 0.21
C ASP A 23 -22.80 -2.07 0.91
N ASP A 24 -21.66 -2.56 0.39
CA ASP A 24 -20.33 -2.22 0.91
C ASP A 24 -19.96 -0.77 0.60
N LEU A 25 -19.70 0.01 1.66
CA LEU A 25 -19.39 1.44 1.55
C LEU A 25 -18.10 1.69 0.71
N ALA A 26 -17.07 0.88 0.89
CA ALA A 26 -15.82 1.05 0.17
C ALA A 26 -16.00 0.76 -1.32
N TYR A 27 -16.76 -0.28 -1.67
CA TYR A 27 -17.12 -0.58 -3.05
C TYR A 27 -17.82 0.59 -3.72
N GLN A 28 -18.89 1.13 -3.08
CA GLN A 28 -19.64 2.27 -3.62
C GLN A 28 -18.74 3.49 -3.85
N LEU A 29 -17.96 3.87 -2.83
CA LEU A 29 -17.07 5.03 -2.90
C LEU A 29 -15.97 4.86 -3.95
N VAL A 30 -15.40 3.66 -4.11
CA VAL A 30 -14.40 3.37 -5.13
C VAL A 30 -15.02 3.49 -6.53
N LEU A 31 -16.22 2.94 -6.76
CA LEU A 31 -16.91 3.05 -8.05
C LEU A 31 -17.22 4.51 -8.47
N GLU A 32 -17.38 5.42 -7.50
CA GLU A 32 -17.51 6.85 -7.78
C GLU A 32 -16.21 7.52 -8.20
N LYS A 33 -15.05 7.01 -7.74
CA LYS A 33 -13.73 7.65 -7.91
C LYS A 33 -12.93 7.07 -9.06
N ILE A 34 -13.10 5.76 -9.32
CA ILE A 34 -12.30 5.05 -10.32
C ILE A 34 -12.52 5.61 -11.73
N ASN A 35 -11.43 5.73 -12.49
CA ASN A 35 -11.51 6.11 -13.88
C ASN A 35 -12.02 4.94 -14.74
N LYS A 36 -13.32 4.89 -14.97
CA LYS A 36 -14.01 3.82 -15.73
C LYS A 36 -13.57 3.69 -17.20
N LYS A 37 -12.84 4.69 -17.73
CA LYS A 37 -12.22 4.58 -19.06
C LYS A 37 -10.92 3.76 -19.04
N VAL A 38 -10.33 3.59 -17.87
CA VAL A 38 -9.07 2.86 -17.66
C VAL A 38 -9.35 1.52 -17.00
N VAL A 39 -10.12 1.51 -15.91
CA VAL A 39 -10.41 0.32 -15.11
C VAL A 39 -11.85 -0.11 -15.32
N PRO A 40 -12.12 -1.30 -15.88
CA PRO A 40 -13.48 -1.79 -16.06
C PRO A 40 -14.16 -2.10 -14.72
N THR A 41 -15.47 -1.87 -14.63
CA THR A 41 -16.24 -2.14 -13.41
C THR A 41 -16.15 -3.62 -13.00
N SER A 42 -16.10 -4.54 -13.97
CA SER A 42 -15.96 -5.98 -13.72
C SER A 42 -14.70 -6.34 -12.93
N TYR A 43 -13.59 -5.61 -13.13
CA TYR A 43 -12.38 -5.79 -12.33
C TYR A 43 -12.63 -5.40 -10.85
N ILE A 44 -13.29 -4.27 -10.62
CA ILE A 44 -13.64 -3.86 -9.24
C ILE A 44 -14.58 -4.89 -8.61
N ASP A 45 -15.53 -5.42 -9.40
CA ASP A 45 -16.45 -6.46 -8.99
C ASP A 45 -15.72 -7.72 -8.52
N GLU A 46 -14.71 -8.14 -9.26
CA GLU A 46 -13.90 -9.31 -8.94
C GLU A 46 -13.09 -9.08 -7.65
N ILE A 47 -12.41 -7.94 -7.54
CA ILE A 47 -11.59 -7.63 -6.37
C ILE A 47 -12.42 -7.59 -5.09
N PHE A 48 -13.58 -6.94 -5.09
CA PHE A 48 -14.42 -6.85 -3.90
C PHE A 48 -15.16 -8.15 -3.55
N ASN A 49 -15.09 -9.18 -4.39
CA ASN A 49 -15.52 -10.55 -4.06
C ASN A 49 -14.40 -11.39 -3.42
N ASN A 50 -13.19 -10.86 -3.28
CA ASN A 50 -12.07 -11.60 -2.71
C ASN A 50 -12.30 -11.88 -1.20
N PRO A 51 -12.25 -13.15 -0.75
CA PRO A 51 -12.47 -13.50 0.65
C PRO A 51 -11.35 -13.03 1.60
N SER A 52 -10.22 -12.57 1.09
CA SER A 52 -9.11 -12.02 1.89
C SER A 52 -9.32 -10.55 2.30
N ILE A 53 -10.43 -9.93 1.88
CA ILE A 53 -10.77 -8.59 2.34
C ILE A 53 -11.19 -8.64 3.80
N GLU A 54 -10.45 -7.93 4.63
CA GLU A 54 -10.70 -7.87 6.07
C GLU A 54 -10.43 -6.48 6.64
N LYS A 55 -11.04 -6.18 7.77
CA LYS A 55 -10.80 -4.96 8.54
C LYS A 55 -9.83 -5.21 9.67
N HIS A 56 -8.84 -4.34 9.81
CA HIS A 56 -7.86 -4.35 10.88
C HIS A 56 -8.20 -3.29 11.92
N LEU A 57 -8.94 -3.68 12.96
CA LEU A 57 -9.51 -2.75 13.96
C LEU A 57 -8.45 -2.01 14.79
N GLU A 58 -7.20 -2.47 14.78
CA GLU A 58 -6.07 -1.77 15.40
C GLU A 58 -5.58 -0.53 14.61
N ILE A 59 -5.98 -0.37 13.35
CA ILE A 59 -5.56 0.78 12.52
C ILE A 59 -6.04 2.11 13.10
N PRO A 60 -7.32 2.31 13.47
CA PRO A 60 -7.76 3.54 14.14
C PRO A 60 -6.98 3.88 15.40
N GLU A 61 -6.59 2.88 16.20
CA GLU A 61 -5.80 3.07 17.41
C GLU A 61 -4.38 3.59 17.10
N ARG A 62 -3.77 3.14 16.00
CA ARG A 62 -2.45 3.62 15.56
C ARG A 62 -2.51 5.09 15.18
N PHE A 63 -3.56 5.54 14.51
CA PHE A 63 -3.78 6.95 14.21
C PHE A 63 -4.03 7.81 15.44
N ALA A 64 -4.60 7.25 16.50
CA ALA A 64 -4.85 7.98 17.75
C ALA A 64 -3.58 8.27 18.59
N LYS A 65 -2.45 7.63 18.25
CA LYS A 65 -1.15 7.76 18.95
C LYS A 65 -0.11 8.45 18.05
N PRO A 66 -0.26 9.75 17.71
CA PRO A 66 0.64 10.40 16.78
C PRO A 66 2.04 10.57 17.40
N TYR A 67 3.06 10.19 16.62
CA TYR A 67 4.47 10.43 16.92
C TYR A 67 4.84 11.94 16.93
N GLU A 68 3.98 12.77 16.40
CA GLU A 68 4.22 14.20 16.04
C GLU A 68 4.31 15.17 17.23
N LYS A 69 4.02 14.72 18.45
CA LYS A 69 4.11 15.56 19.66
C LYS A 69 5.49 15.60 20.29
N LYS A 70 6.53 15.11 19.59
CA LYS A 70 7.90 15.08 20.12
C LYS A 70 8.68 16.35 19.76
N SER A 71 9.58 16.78 20.65
CA SER A 71 10.54 17.85 20.32
C SER A 71 11.45 17.42 19.16
N TRP A 72 12.04 18.37 18.44
CA TRP A 72 12.99 18.07 17.35
C TRP A 72 14.11 17.13 17.80
N GLU A 73 14.67 17.34 18.97
CA GLU A 73 15.75 16.50 19.52
C GLU A 73 15.28 15.05 19.78
N GLN A 74 14.06 14.87 20.23
CA GLN A 74 13.46 13.55 20.41
C GLN A 74 13.13 12.89 19.06
N TYR A 75 12.59 13.69 18.11
CA TYR A 75 12.24 13.25 16.76
C TYR A 75 13.49 12.81 16.00
N LYS A 76 14.55 13.63 16.01
CA LYS A 76 15.84 13.34 15.40
C LYS A 76 16.41 11.99 15.83
N LYS A 77 16.38 11.67 17.13
CA LYS A 77 16.86 10.39 17.67
C LYS A 77 16.12 9.15 17.14
N LEU A 78 14.89 9.31 16.63
CA LEU A 78 14.15 8.20 16.03
C LEU A 78 14.69 7.83 14.64
N PHE A 79 15.15 8.82 13.88
CA PHE A 79 15.54 8.67 12.49
C PHE A 79 17.05 8.58 12.29
N ILE A 80 17.83 9.37 13.02
CA ILE A 80 19.30 9.37 12.90
C ILE A 80 19.87 8.40 13.94
N LYS A 81 19.98 7.14 13.53
CA LYS A 81 20.58 6.04 14.31
C LYS A 81 21.85 5.57 13.60
N GLU A 82 22.87 5.22 14.39
CA GLU A 82 24.12 4.66 13.87
C GLU A 82 23.86 3.45 12.95
N SER A 83 22.97 2.55 13.35
CA SER A 83 22.61 1.38 12.54
C SER A 83 22.03 1.74 11.16
N ARG A 84 21.27 2.87 11.06
CA ARG A 84 20.75 3.34 9.76
C ARG A 84 21.86 3.99 8.93
N ILE A 85 22.79 4.71 9.55
CA ILE A 85 23.95 5.31 8.86
C ILE A 85 24.81 4.20 8.26
N VAL A 86 25.14 3.17 9.04
CA VAL A 86 25.90 2.00 8.58
C VAL A 86 25.17 1.28 7.44
N ALA A 87 23.84 1.11 7.57
CA ALA A 87 23.04 0.52 6.49
C ALA A 87 23.06 1.37 5.21
N GLY A 88 23.05 2.69 5.33
CA GLY A 88 23.13 3.62 4.20
C GLY A 88 24.47 3.58 3.50
N VAL A 89 25.56 3.53 4.25
CA VAL A 89 26.92 3.39 3.69
C VAL A 89 27.04 2.07 2.91
N LYS A 90 26.53 0.97 3.48
CA LYS A 90 26.51 -0.33 2.80
C LYS A 90 25.67 -0.27 1.53
N PHE A 91 24.44 0.24 1.63
CA PHE A 91 23.53 0.36 0.49
C PHE A 91 24.15 1.20 -0.64
N TYR A 92 24.75 2.35 -0.29
CA TYR A 92 25.43 3.20 -1.27
C TYR A 92 26.60 2.46 -1.94
N SER A 93 27.42 1.71 -1.19
CA SER A 93 28.53 0.98 -1.78
C SER A 93 28.09 -0.11 -2.76
N GLU A 94 26.94 -0.73 -2.51
CA GLU A 94 26.37 -1.80 -3.34
C GLU A 94 25.61 -1.26 -4.56
N ASN A 95 25.10 -0.01 -4.50
CA ASN A 95 24.23 0.60 -5.52
C ASN A 95 24.81 1.92 -6.07
N LYS A 96 26.12 2.16 -5.95
CA LYS A 96 26.73 3.44 -6.26
C LYS A 96 26.42 3.95 -7.68
N ASP A 97 26.52 3.07 -8.66
CA ASP A 97 26.35 3.44 -10.07
C ASP A 97 24.89 3.81 -10.36
N LEU A 98 23.94 3.05 -9.82
CA LEU A 98 22.51 3.33 -9.91
C LEU A 98 22.17 4.68 -9.27
N VAL A 99 22.62 4.92 -8.04
CA VAL A 99 22.39 6.17 -7.30
C VAL A 99 22.95 7.36 -8.10
N PHE A 100 24.12 7.20 -8.70
CA PHE A 100 24.72 8.25 -9.52
C PHE A 100 23.96 8.50 -10.83
N GLN A 101 23.47 7.44 -11.50
CA GLN A 101 22.64 7.55 -12.70
C GLN A 101 21.34 8.30 -12.41
N VAL A 102 20.63 7.93 -11.32
CA VAL A 102 19.41 8.59 -10.88
C VAL A 102 19.67 10.06 -10.55
N SER A 103 20.69 10.34 -9.72
CA SER A 103 21.09 11.69 -9.35
C SER A 103 21.36 12.56 -10.58
N LYS A 104 22.09 12.06 -11.55
CA LYS A 104 22.41 12.74 -12.80
C LYS A 104 21.17 12.99 -13.67
N LYS A 105 20.26 12.01 -13.78
CA LYS A 105 19.04 12.10 -14.61
C LYS A 105 18.10 13.19 -14.11
N TYR A 106 17.95 13.31 -12.77
CA TYR A 106 16.99 14.23 -12.16
C TYR A 106 17.61 15.49 -11.55
N ASP A 107 18.93 15.64 -11.60
CA ASP A 107 19.67 16.74 -10.97
C ASP A 107 19.38 16.89 -9.46
N VAL A 108 19.27 15.76 -8.76
CA VAL A 108 19.00 15.67 -7.32
C VAL A 108 20.24 15.12 -6.62
N ASP A 109 20.61 15.74 -5.49
CA ASP A 109 21.74 15.28 -4.67
C ASP A 109 21.56 13.80 -4.27
N PRO A 110 22.53 12.91 -4.56
CA PRO A 110 22.44 11.48 -4.30
C PRO A 110 22.20 11.15 -2.82
N PHE A 111 22.72 11.98 -1.90
CA PHE A 111 22.55 11.75 -0.46
C PHE A 111 21.16 12.16 0.04
N ILE A 112 20.45 13.05 -0.67
CA ILE A 112 19.04 13.31 -0.38
C ILE A 112 18.19 12.11 -0.77
N ILE A 113 18.39 11.54 -1.95
CA ILE A 113 17.70 10.32 -2.42
C ILE A 113 17.92 9.17 -1.43
N LEU A 114 19.17 8.92 -1.06
CA LEU A 114 19.54 7.88 -0.10
C LEU A 114 18.94 8.12 1.29
N SER A 115 18.91 9.38 1.74
CA SER A 115 18.34 9.72 3.05
C SER A 115 16.85 9.42 3.12
N ILE A 116 16.10 9.72 2.06
CA ILE A 116 14.68 9.37 1.96
C ILE A 116 14.50 7.86 1.97
N ALA A 117 15.20 7.10 1.12
CA ALA A 117 15.14 5.64 1.12
C ALA A 117 15.47 5.03 2.51
N GLY A 118 16.43 5.63 3.22
CA GLY A 118 16.80 5.23 4.57
C GLY A 118 15.72 5.55 5.61
N ILE A 119 15.05 6.69 5.52
CA ILE A 119 14.00 7.10 6.46
C ILE A 119 12.74 6.27 6.24
N GLU A 120 12.30 6.12 4.99
CA GLU A 120 11.04 5.50 4.63
C GLU A 120 11.01 3.99 4.88
N SER A 121 12.06 3.27 4.51
CA SER A 121 12.07 1.80 4.60
C SER A 121 13.31 1.20 5.25
N ASN A 122 14.22 2.03 5.77
CA ASN A 122 15.54 1.56 6.21
C ASN A 122 16.23 0.70 5.13
N TYR A 123 16.25 1.23 3.90
CA TYR A 123 16.78 0.55 2.72
C TYR A 123 16.10 -0.80 2.46
N GLY A 124 14.77 -0.81 2.43
CA GLY A 124 13.93 -1.97 2.14
C GLY A 124 13.80 -3.00 3.27
N ARG A 125 14.23 -2.68 4.50
CA ARG A 125 14.15 -3.62 5.64
C ARG A 125 12.86 -3.49 6.46
N HIS A 126 12.19 -2.32 6.41
CA HIS A 126 11.00 -2.02 7.20
C HIS A 126 9.97 -1.30 6.33
N TYR A 127 9.04 -2.03 5.74
CA TYR A 127 8.00 -1.48 4.85
C TYR A 127 6.68 -2.25 4.93
N LYS A 128 6.66 -3.35 5.70
CA LYS A 128 5.52 -4.27 5.81
C LYS A 128 4.65 -3.98 7.02
N GLY A 129 3.40 -4.38 6.95
CA GLY A 129 2.49 -4.30 8.07
C GLY A 129 1.11 -4.84 7.76
N PHE A 130 0.44 -4.27 6.77
CA PHE A 130 -0.89 -4.65 6.31
C PHE A 130 -0.89 -4.67 4.79
N THR A 131 -1.81 -5.42 4.16
CA THR A 131 -2.03 -5.18 2.74
C THR A 131 -2.54 -3.75 2.53
N VAL A 132 -2.07 -3.10 1.48
CA VAL A 132 -2.49 -1.72 1.15
C VAL A 132 -4.00 -1.64 1.00
N PHE A 133 -4.59 -2.64 0.33
CA PHE A 133 -6.03 -2.75 0.15
C PHE A 133 -6.75 -2.75 1.51
N ASN A 134 -6.42 -3.69 2.40
CA ASN A 134 -7.10 -3.84 3.69
C ASN A 134 -6.86 -2.64 4.63
N SER A 135 -5.68 -1.99 4.53
CA SER A 135 -5.42 -0.73 5.26
C SER A 135 -6.39 0.37 4.86
N LEU A 136 -6.56 0.60 3.57
CA LEU A 136 -7.43 1.66 3.04
C LEU A 136 -8.90 1.29 3.20
N TYR A 137 -9.25 0.02 2.97
CA TYR A 137 -10.58 -0.53 3.22
C TYR A 137 -11.02 -0.32 4.67
N THR A 138 -10.14 -0.64 5.63
CA THR A 138 -10.40 -0.39 7.06
C THR A 138 -10.62 1.09 7.35
N GLN A 139 -9.80 1.98 6.81
CA GLN A 139 -9.95 3.42 7.02
C GLN A 139 -11.28 3.95 6.48
N ILE A 140 -11.78 3.40 5.37
CA ILE A 140 -13.08 3.78 4.81
C ILE A 140 -14.21 3.46 5.79
N HIS A 141 -14.20 2.25 6.37
CA HIS A 141 -15.27 1.77 7.24
C HIS A 141 -15.16 2.29 8.68
N GLU A 142 -13.95 2.32 9.23
CA GLU A 142 -13.73 2.56 10.66
C GLU A 142 -13.31 4.00 10.99
N MET A 143 -13.05 4.84 9.98
CA MET A 143 -12.57 6.21 10.16
C MET A 143 -13.37 7.21 9.31
N PRO A 144 -14.60 7.59 9.70
CA PRO A 144 -15.49 8.42 8.87
C PRO A 144 -14.86 9.73 8.36
N LYS A 145 -13.99 10.38 9.17
CA LYS A 145 -13.27 11.60 8.78
C LYS A 145 -12.23 11.37 7.68
N ARG A 146 -11.80 10.13 7.48
CA ARG A 146 -10.83 9.74 6.45
C ARG A 146 -11.45 8.99 5.27
N ALA A 147 -12.70 8.56 5.38
CA ALA A 147 -13.35 7.70 4.38
C ALA A 147 -13.23 8.25 2.95
N LYS A 148 -13.48 9.56 2.77
CA LYS A 148 -13.35 10.22 1.46
C LYS A 148 -11.91 10.20 0.93
N TRP A 149 -10.93 10.45 1.78
CA TRP A 149 -9.52 10.40 1.40
C TRP A 149 -9.08 8.96 1.09
N ALA A 150 -9.40 8.03 1.98
CA ALA A 150 -9.03 6.61 1.83
C ALA A 150 -9.67 5.98 0.58
N SER A 151 -10.91 6.37 0.22
CA SER A 151 -11.53 5.88 -1.02
C SER A 151 -10.86 6.41 -2.28
N ASN A 152 -10.35 7.65 -2.29
CA ASN A 152 -9.55 8.16 -3.39
C ASN A 152 -8.22 7.39 -3.52
N GLU A 153 -7.56 7.12 -2.38
CA GLU A 153 -6.31 6.34 -2.38
C GLU A 153 -6.55 4.88 -2.82
N LEU A 154 -7.65 4.25 -2.36
CA LEU A 154 -7.98 2.88 -2.77
C LEU A 154 -8.30 2.81 -4.27
N ALA A 155 -9.03 3.78 -4.81
CA ALA A 155 -9.27 3.86 -6.25
C ALA A 155 -7.96 4.04 -7.04
N SER A 156 -7.07 4.90 -6.57
CA SER A 156 -5.73 5.10 -7.16
C SER A 156 -4.87 3.83 -7.08
N TYR A 157 -4.97 3.08 -5.98
CA TYR A 157 -4.26 1.81 -5.81
C TYR A 157 -4.76 0.75 -6.79
N LEU A 158 -6.07 0.62 -6.94
CA LEU A 158 -6.67 -0.33 -7.87
C LEU A 158 -6.39 0.04 -9.33
N GLU A 159 -6.28 1.34 -9.64
CA GLU A 159 -5.84 1.78 -10.97
C GLU A 159 -4.39 1.37 -11.27
N TYR A 160 -3.48 1.52 -10.30
CA TYR A 160 -2.12 1.03 -10.41
C TYR A 160 -2.11 -0.49 -10.60
N CYS A 161 -2.78 -1.25 -9.72
CA CYS A 161 -2.81 -2.69 -9.78
C CYS A 161 -3.33 -3.21 -11.14
N TYR A 162 -4.36 -2.55 -11.68
CA TYR A 162 -4.91 -2.90 -13.00
C TYR A 162 -3.92 -2.65 -14.14
N LYS A 163 -3.28 -1.46 -14.15
CA LYS A 163 -2.35 -1.05 -15.21
C LYS A 163 -1.07 -1.89 -15.24
N ASP A 164 -0.53 -2.18 -14.07
CA ASP A 164 0.74 -2.88 -13.92
C ASP A 164 0.55 -4.40 -13.65
N ASN A 165 -0.70 -4.90 -13.81
CA ASN A 165 -1.08 -6.31 -13.63
C ASN A 165 -0.63 -6.89 -12.28
N VAL A 166 -0.90 -6.17 -11.20
CA VAL A 166 -0.54 -6.53 -9.82
C VAL A 166 -1.78 -7.01 -9.06
N ASP A 167 -1.66 -8.10 -8.31
CA ASP A 167 -2.72 -8.53 -7.39
C ASP A 167 -2.89 -7.50 -6.26
N PRO A 168 -4.07 -6.88 -6.08
CA PRO A 168 -4.31 -5.89 -5.03
C PRO A 168 -4.10 -6.38 -3.60
N GLN A 169 -4.12 -7.70 -3.36
CA GLN A 169 -3.88 -8.28 -2.05
C GLN A 169 -2.40 -8.67 -1.82
N SER A 170 -1.54 -8.52 -2.84
CA SER A 170 -0.14 -8.95 -2.75
C SER A 170 0.80 -7.92 -2.13
N ILE A 171 0.45 -6.63 -2.16
CA ILE A 171 1.36 -5.58 -1.69
C ILE A 171 1.07 -5.21 -0.25
N GLU A 172 2.09 -5.38 0.60
CA GLU A 172 2.09 -4.90 1.97
C GLU A 172 2.62 -3.47 2.08
N GLY A 173 2.07 -2.74 3.04
CA GLY A 173 2.42 -1.35 3.32
C GLY A 173 2.18 -0.96 4.77
N SER A 174 2.12 0.34 5.03
CA SER A 174 1.84 0.88 6.34
C SER A 174 0.34 0.86 6.67
N TYR A 175 0.02 1.02 7.95
CA TYR A 175 -1.37 1.21 8.41
C TYR A 175 -2.06 2.44 7.77
N ALA A 176 -1.29 3.37 7.20
CA ALA A 176 -1.82 4.53 6.51
C ALA A 176 -2.04 4.30 5.00
N GLY A 177 -1.63 3.14 4.46
CA GLY A 177 -1.74 2.79 3.05
C GLY A 177 -0.56 3.22 2.18
N ALA A 178 0.54 3.69 2.79
CA ALA A 178 1.79 3.93 2.06
C ALA A 178 2.52 2.60 1.82
N PHE A 179 3.18 2.44 0.66
CA PHE A 179 3.75 1.17 0.26
C PHE A 179 5.07 1.28 -0.52
N GLY A 180 5.72 0.13 -0.65
CA GLY A 180 7.00 0.02 -1.32
C GLY A 180 8.17 0.57 -0.50
N PHE A 181 9.37 0.50 -1.04
CA PHE A 181 10.56 1.00 -0.33
C PHE A 181 10.60 2.53 -0.24
N GLY A 182 9.89 3.24 -1.11
CA GLY A 182 9.74 4.69 -1.08
C GLY A 182 8.54 5.19 -0.26
N GLN A 183 7.72 4.30 0.30
CA GLN A 183 6.54 4.60 1.12
C GLN A 183 5.61 5.66 0.49
N PHE A 184 5.37 5.55 -0.81
CA PHE A 184 4.40 6.39 -1.49
C PHE A 184 2.96 5.98 -1.11
N ILE A 185 2.07 6.95 -0.93
CA ILE A 185 0.62 6.70 -0.98
C ILE A 185 0.20 6.45 -2.44
N PRO A 186 -0.88 5.71 -2.71
CA PRO A 186 -1.26 5.30 -4.07
C PRO A 186 -1.37 6.43 -5.09
N SER A 187 -1.99 7.53 -4.74
CA SER A 187 -2.11 8.69 -5.64
C SER A 187 -0.75 9.31 -6.00
N SER A 188 0.17 9.38 -5.02
CA SER A 188 1.53 9.85 -5.26
C SER A 188 2.34 8.84 -6.08
N PHE A 189 2.17 7.54 -5.84
CA PHE A 189 2.80 6.51 -6.66
C PHE A 189 2.37 6.63 -8.12
N ASN A 190 1.07 6.73 -8.40
CA ASN A 190 0.57 6.92 -9.77
C ASN A 190 1.12 8.16 -10.46
N ARG A 191 1.37 9.23 -9.69
CA ARG A 191 1.84 10.51 -10.24
C ARG A 191 3.35 10.56 -10.45
N TYR A 192 4.12 9.97 -9.55
CA TYR A 192 5.56 10.20 -9.47
C TYR A 192 6.41 8.95 -9.71
N SER A 193 5.81 7.74 -9.67
CA SER A 193 6.58 6.54 -9.95
C SER A 193 7.02 6.49 -11.41
N VAL A 194 8.22 6.01 -11.62
CA VAL A 194 8.84 5.82 -12.93
C VAL A 194 9.34 4.38 -13.07
N ASP A 195 9.31 3.88 -14.27
CA ASP A 195 10.05 2.73 -14.73
C ASP A 195 11.44 3.26 -15.10
N PHE A 196 12.40 3.08 -14.21
CA PHE A 196 13.72 3.72 -14.36
C PHE A 196 14.68 2.87 -15.19
N ASP A 197 14.53 1.56 -15.15
CA ASP A 197 15.34 0.61 -15.92
C ASP A 197 14.72 0.21 -17.28
N ASP A 198 13.55 0.81 -17.61
CA ASP A 198 12.84 0.65 -18.88
C ASP A 198 12.41 -0.82 -19.13
N ASP A 199 12.10 -1.59 -18.07
CA ASP A 199 11.62 -2.97 -18.19
C ASP A 199 10.10 -3.09 -18.47
N GLY A 200 9.39 -1.96 -18.47
CA GLY A 200 7.97 -1.86 -18.79
C GLY A 200 7.05 -1.94 -17.57
N VAL A 201 7.56 -2.06 -16.34
CA VAL A 201 6.78 -2.21 -15.11
C VAL A 201 7.33 -1.32 -14.00
N ARG A 202 6.45 -0.59 -13.31
CA ARG A 202 6.85 0.23 -12.15
C ARG A 202 6.75 -0.60 -10.87
N ARG A 203 7.88 -0.99 -10.31
CA ARG A 203 7.94 -1.86 -9.13
C ARG A 203 8.24 -1.09 -7.85
N PRO A 204 7.33 -1.11 -6.85
CA PRO A 204 7.54 -0.38 -5.60
C PRO A 204 8.61 -1.00 -4.70
N HIS A 205 9.13 -2.18 -5.05
CA HIS A 205 10.15 -2.92 -4.29
C HIS A 205 11.42 -3.17 -5.11
N ASP A 206 11.57 -2.52 -6.25
CA ASP A 206 12.78 -2.59 -7.06
C ASP A 206 13.55 -1.26 -7.00
N TRP A 207 14.85 -1.34 -6.76
CA TRP A 207 15.63 -0.14 -6.44
C TRP A 207 15.80 0.84 -7.59
N PRO A 208 15.96 0.44 -8.84
CA PRO A 208 15.93 1.37 -9.97
C PRO A 208 14.69 2.26 -9.96
N ASP A 209 13.52 1.67 -9.91
CA ASP A 209 12.25 2.38 -9.93
C ASP A 209 12.03 3.21 -8.66
N VAL A 210 12.39 2.66 -7.50
CA VAL A 210 12.22 3.33 -6.22
C VAL A 210 13.10 4.58 -6.13
N LEU A 211 14.38 4.50 -6.47
CA LEU A 211 15.28 5.65 -6.41
C LEU A 211 14.93 6.66 -7.50
N GLY A 212 14.58 6.19 -8.70
CA GLY A 212 14.06 7.04 -9.77
C GLY A 212 12.79 7.78 -9.37
N SER A 213 11.84 7.08 -8.73
CA SER A 213 10.59 7.67 -8.27
C SER A 213 10.79 8.68 -7.13
N ILE A 214 11.68 8.40 -6.17
CA ILE A 214 12.05 9.36 -5.12
C ILE A 214 12.64 10.62 -5.74
N ALA A 215 13.55 10.48 -6.69
CA ALA A 215 14.15 11.63 -7.35
C ALA A 215 13.13 12.43 -8.18
N ASN A 216 12.27 11.73 -8.94
CA ASN A 216 11.19 12.35 -9.72
C ASN A 216 10.15 13.09 -8.87
N TYR A 217 9.94 12.66 -7.62
CA TYR A 217 9.05 13.37 -6.68
C TYR A 217 9.60 14.72 -6.22
N LEU A 218 10.93 14.90 -6.26
CA LEU A 218 11.63 16.09 -5.76
C LEU A 218 11.78 17.22 -6.81
N VAL A 219 11.48 16.92 -8.06
CA VAL A 219 11.59 17.87 -9.20
C VAL A 219 10.22 18.13 -9.80
#